data_ff855c5ff6195bd2290dbd374d5cfca1
#
_entry.id   ff855c5ff6195bd2290dbd374d5cfca1
#
_cell.length_a   1.000
_cell.length_b   1.000
_cell.length_c   1.000
_cell.angle_alpha   90.00
_cell.angle_beta   90.00
_cell.angle_gamma   90.00
#
_symmetry.space_group_name_H-M   'P 1'
#
loop_
_entity.id
_entity.type
_entity.pdbx_description
1 polymer ?
#
loop_
_entity_poly.entity_id
_entity_poly.type
_entity_poly.pdbx_seq_one_letter_code
_entity_poly.pdbx_strand_id
1 'polypeptide(L)'
;IYASDYIIDIGPKAGVHGGQVIVSGWLEDLLVKGPAAQKLTNGSRTLAYLRKEAEIPVPEKRREGDKGVVKIVGANIFNIQNQNMELPLGKLVAITGVSGSGKSSFLYEVLYKNLQGKFERKYRTNTIYNCASFSGHEYLSRAILIDQSPIGRTPRSNLATYTGAFTHIRDLFAATEEARLRGWKVNRFSFNVKGGRCEA
;
A
#
# COMPACT_ATOMS: atom_id res chain seq x y z
N ILE A 1 -22.96 -1.08 -0.32
CA ILE A 1 -23.57 -1.93 -1.35
C ILE A 1 -25.01 -2.26 -0.95
N TYR A 2 -25.30 -2.74 0.27
CA TYR A 2 -26.69 -3.07 0.72
C TYR A 2 -27.72 -1.93 0.63
N ALA A 3 -27.27 -0.68 0.54
CA ALA A 3 -28.14 0.48 0.39
C ALA A 3 -28.35 0.89 -1.09
N SER A 4 -27.83 0.12 -2.05
CA SER A 4 -28.07 0.35 -3.47
C SER A 4 -29.23 -0.50 -3.96
N ASP A 5 -29.94 -0.02 -4.98
CA ASP A 5 -31.06 -0.74 -5.59
C ASP A 5 -30.57 -1.69 -6.69
N TYR A 6 -29.59 -1.27 -7.46
CA TYR A 6 -29.06 -2.00 -8.61
C TYR A 6 -27.54 -2.14 -8.53
N ILE A 7 -27.01 -3.31 -8.90
CA ILE A 7 -25.57 -3.60 -8.91
C ILE A 7 -25.11 -3.99 -10.30
N ILE A 8 -23.92 -3.51 -10.65
CA ILE A 8 -23.12 -3.99 -11.78
C ILE A 8 -21.78 -4.41 -11.22
N ASP A 9 -21.48 -5.72 -11.26
CA ASP A 9 -20.20 -6.28 -10.81
C ASP A 9 -19.28 -6.53 -11.99
N ILE A 10 -18.08 -5.95 -11.93
CA ILE A 10 -17.08 -5.99 -13.01
C ILE A 10 -15.86 -6.78 -12.52
N GLY A 11 -15.47 -7.76 -13.33
CA GLY A 11 -14.34 -8.63 -13.02
C GLY A 11 -13.93 -9.50 -14.20
N PRO A 12 -13.55 -10.78 -13.94
CA PRO A 12 -13.34 -11.45 -12.63
C PRO A 12 -12.04 -11.02 -11.94
N LYS A 13 -11.09 -10.46 -12.69
CA LYS A 13 -9.77 -10.03 -12.21
C LYS A 13 -9.50 -8.57 -12.65
N ALA A 14 -8.26 -8.13 -12.51
CA ALA A 14 -7.80 -6.81 -12.96
C ALA A 14 -7.01 -6.89 -14.28
N GLY A 15 -6.82 -5.74 -14.95
CA GLY A 15 -6.03 -5.63 -16.17
C GLY A 15 -6.64 -6.42 -17.33
N VAL A 16 -5.81 -7.10 -18.11
CA VAL A 16 -6.21 -7.88 -19.30
C VAL A 16 -7.21 -9.02 -19.00
N HIS A 17 -7.33 -9.42 -17.76
CA HIS A 17 -8.23 -10.48 -17.29
C HIS A 17 -9.49 -9.92 -16.61
N GLY A 18 -9.70 -8.61 -16.65
CA GLY A 18 -10.83 -7.92 -16.05
C GLY A 18 -11.73 -7.23 -17.08
N GLY A 19 -12.53 -6.29 -16.64
CA GLY A 19 -13.36 -5.44 -17.48
C GLY A 19 -14.63 -6.09 -18.02
N GLN A 20 -14.98 -7.30 -17.59
CA GLN A 20 -16.21 -7.99 -17.97
C GLN A 20 -17.30 -7.76 -16.93
N VAL A 21 -18.54 -7.56 -17.37
CA VAL A 21 -19.69 -7.58 -16.47
C VAL A 21 -19.95 -9.03 -16.06
N ILE A 22 -19.69 -9.34 -14.80
CA ILE A 22 -19.90 -10.69 -14.22
C ILE A 22 -21.38 -10.89 -13.95
N VAL A 23 -22.03 -9.87 -13.38
CA VAL A 23 -23.44 -9.86 -13.08
C VAL A 23 -23.96 -8.44 -13.04
N SER A 24 -25.19 -8.24 -13.45
CA SER A 24 -25.94 -6.99 -13.25
C SER A 24 -27.41 -7.29 -12.96
N GLY A 25 -28.04 -6.51 -12.09
CA GLY A 25 -29.43 -6.69 -11.73
C GLY A 25 -29.84 -5.94 -10.47
N TRP A 26 -31.13 -6.01 -10.16
CA TRP A 26 -31.66 -5.49 -8.91
C TRP A 26 -31.07 -6.26 -7.72
N LEU A 27 -30.65 -5.55 -6.69
CA LEU A 27 -29.96 -6.16 -5.56
C LEU A 27 -30.82 -7.20 -4.86
N GLU A 28 -32.11 -6.91 -4.66
CA GLU A 28 -33.05 -7.83 -4.00
C GLU A 28 -33.16 -9.16 -4.74
N ASP A 29 -33.24 -9.14 -6.08
CA ASP A 29 -33.29 -10.35 -6.92
C ASP A 29 -31.97 -11.14 -6.84
N LEU A 30 -30.84 -10.41 -6.84
CA LEU A 30 -29.51 -11.01 -6.78
C LEU A 30 -29.16 -11.59 -5.41
N LEU A 31 -29.80 -11.13 -4.34
CA LEU A 31 -29.58 -11.66 -2.97
C LEU A 31 -30.39 -12.94 -2.71
N VAL A 32 -31.34 -13.32 -3.55
CA VAL A 32 -32.11 -14.58 -3.39
C VAL A 32 -31.15 -15.77 -3.46
N LYS A 33 -31.29 -16.69 -2.51
CA LYS A 33 -30.52 -17.93 -2.46
C LYS A 33 -31.25 -19.05 -3.19
N GLY A 34 -30.55 -19.83 -3.97
CA GLY A 34 -31.10 -21.03 -4.61
C GLY A 34 -30.38 -21.47 -5.87
N PRO A 35 -30.69 -22.65 -6.41
CA PRO A 35 -30.00 -23.20 -7.58
C PRO A 35 -30.11 -22.33 -8.85
N ALA A 36 -31.24 -21.64 -9.02
CA ALA A 36 -31.43 -20.68 -10.11
C ALA A 36 -30.57 -19.44 -9.95
N ALA A 37 -30.40 -18.94 -8.73
CA ALA A 37 -29.56 -17.80 -8.41
C ALA A 37 -28.07 -18.09 -8.58
N GLN A 38 -27.63 -19.32 -8.34
CA GLN A 38 -26.24 -19.73 -8.59
C GLN A 38 -25.87 -19.72 -10.08
N LYS A 39 -26.79 -20.06 -10.98
CA LYS A 39 -26.56 -20.01 -12.43
C LYS A 39 -26.38 -18.56 -12.93
N LEU A 40 -27.11 -17.61 -12.34
CA LEU A 40 -27.06 -16.20 -12.73
C LEU A 40 -25.82 -15.46 -12.18
N THR A 41 -25.14 -16.01 -11.18
CA THR A 41 -24.10 -15.32 -10.41
C THR A 41 -22.77 -16.05 -10.38
N ASN A 42 -22.55 -16.97 -11.31
CA ASN A 42 -21.37 -17.81 -11.36
C ASN A 42 -20.09 -16.93 -11.50
N GLY A 43 -19.29 -16.86 -10.45
CA GLY A 43 -18.02 -16.13 -10.42
C GLY A 43 -18.02 -14.75 -9.72
N SER A 44 -19.19 -14.21 -9.32
CA SER A 44 -19.23 -12.96 -8.55
C SER A 44 -18.80 -13.18 -7.10
N ARG A 45 -17.61 -12.72 -6.77
CA ARG A 45 -17.13 -12.68 -5.37
C ARG A 45 -17.94 -11.70 -4.53
N THR A 46 -18.37 -10.59 -5.11
CA THR A 46 -19.19 -9.56 -4.45
C THR A 46 -20.47 -10.19 -3.92
N LEU A 47 -21.19 -10.93 -4.76
CA LEU A 47 -22.44 -11.58 -4.34
C LEU A 47 -22.20 -12.71 -3.31
N ALA A 48 -21.11 -13.46 -3.42
CA ALA A 48 -20.79 -14.48 -2.43
C ALA A 48 -20.68 -13.88 -1.01
N TYR A 49 -20.02 -12.71 -0.88
CA TYR A 49 -19.96 -12.00 0.40
C TYR A 49 -21.29 -11.39 0.82
N LEU A 50 -22.03 -10.77 -0.11
CA LEU A 50 -23.34 -10.19 0.19
C LEU A 50 -24.38 -11.23 0.63
N ARG A 51 -24.32 -12.42 0.06
CA ARG A 51 -25.16 -13.57 0.43
C ARG A 51 -24.68 -14.30 1.68
N LYS A 52 -23.52 -13.91 2.23
CA LYS A 52 -22.85 -14.65 3.31
C LYS A 52 -22.50 -16.10 2.97
N GLU A 53 -22.25 -16.38 1.71
CA GLU A 53 -21.71 -17.66 1.22
C GLU A 53 -20.19 -17.70 1.40
N ALA A 54 -19.55 -16.53 1.42
CA ALA A 54 -18.16 -16.31 1.78
C ALA A 54 -18.07 -15.28 2.90
N GLU A 55 -17.15 -15.51 3.83
CA GLU A 55 -16.85 -14.56 4.92
C GLU A 55 -15.36 -14.55 5.24
N ILE A 56 -14.92 -13.44 5.83
CA ILE A 56 -13.59 -13.36 6.43
C ILE A 56 -13.74 -13.73 7.90
N PRO A 57 -13.28 -14.91 8.33
CA PRO A 57 -13.52 -15.34 9.70
C PRO A 57 -12.80 -14.44 10.70
N VAL A 58 -13.50 -14.07 11.75
CA VAL A 58 -12.90 -13.39 12.90
C VAL A 58 -12.30 -14.46 13.80
N PRO A 59 -11.02 -14.41 14.15
CA PRO A 59 -10.41 -15.40 15.01
C PRO A 59 -11.06 -15.38 16.40
N GLU A 60 -11.40 -16.55 16.94
CA GLU A 60 -11.97 -16.68 18.27
C GLU A 60 -11.03 -16.17 19.36
N LYS A 61 -9.74 -16.45 19.22
CA LYS A 61 -8.69 -15.99 20.13
C LYS A 61 -7.79 -14.96 19.45
N ARG A 62 -7.75 -13.76 20.01
CA ARG A 62 -6.83 -12.70 19.54
C ARG A 62 -5.46 -12.87 20.17
N ARG A 63 -4.43 -12.39 19.47
CA ARG A 63 -3.04 -12.40 20.00
C ARG A 63 -2.96 -11.52 21.23
N GLU A 64 -2.27 -12.01 22.25
CA GLU A 64 -1.90 -11.23 23.42
C GLU A 64 -0.74 -10.30 23.06
N GLY A 65 -0.76 -9.07 23.59
CA GLY A 65 0.26 -8.05 23.25
C GLY A 65 1.38 -8.04 24.29
N ASP A 66 2.30 -8.97 24.15
CA ASP A 66 3.48 -9.14 25.03
C ASP A 66 4.76 -8.48 24.51
N LYS A 67 4.73 -7.89 23.31
CA LYS A 67 5.92 -7.36 22.60
C LYS A 67 6.20 -5.88 22.86
N GLY A 68 5.58 -5.29 23.85
CA GLY A 68 5.74 -3.87 24.16
C GLY A 68 4.70 -2.96 23.47
N VAL A 69 4.83 -1.67 23.70
CA VAL A 69 3.90 -0.63 23.25
C VAL A 69 4.68 0.59 22.79
N VAL A 70 4.37 1.12 21.62
CA VAL A 70 4.81 2.48 21.24
C VAL A 70 3.84 3.48 21.83
N LYS A 71 4.34 4.43 22.62
CA LYS A 71 3.56 5.47 23.26
C LYS A 71 3.83 6.83 22.63
N ILE A 72 2.76 7.53 22.31
CA ILE A 72 2.75 8.90 21.81
C ILE A 72 1.93 9.72 22.79
N VAL A 73 2.51 10.79 23.30
CA VAL A 73 1.84 11.70 24.26
C VAL A 73 1.83 13.09 23.70
N GLY A 74 0.69 13.75 23.79
CA GLY A 74 0.54 15.14 23.41
C GLY A 74 0.74 15.40 21.92
N ALA A 75 0.23 14.51 21.05
CA ALA A 75 0.30 14.73 19.60
C ALA A 75 -0.47 15.98 19.22
N ASN A 76 0.20 16.90 18.50
CA ASN A 76 -0.35 18.20 18.15
C ASN A 76 0.10 18.59 16.75
N ILE A 77 -0.80 18.49 15.79
CA ILE A 77 -0.58 18.89 14.39
C ILE A 77 -1.94 19.04 13.66
N PHE A 78 -2.11 20.12 12.90
CA PHE A 78 -3.33 20.45 12.17
C PHE A 78 -4.56 20.42 13.10
N ASN A 79 -5.51 19.54 12.82
CA ASN A 79 -6.72 19.34 13.64
C ASN A 79 -6.52 18.35 14.81
N ILE A 80 -5.35 17.73 14.93
CA ILE A 80 -5.00 16.88 16.07
C ILE A 80 -4.50 17.78 17.19
N GLN A 81 -5.17 17.74 18.34
CA GLN A 81 -4.84 18.59 19.49
C GLN A 81 -4.65 17.72 20.73
N ASN A 82 -3.42 17.74 21.25
CA ASN A 82 -3.02 17.07 22.49
C ASN A 82 -3.51 15.63 22.65
N GLN A 83 -3.40 14.82 21.59
CA GLN A 83 -3.87 13.44 21.59
C GLN A 83 -2.79 12.49 22.08
N ASN A 84 -3.21 11.53 22.91
CA ASN A 84 -2.37 10.42 23.36
C ASN A 84 -2.77 9.14 22.63
N MET A 85 -1.78 8.30 22.31
CA MET A 85 -2.04 7.01 21.68
C MET A 85 -1.03 5.97 22.15
N GLU A 86 -1.52 4.75 22.38
CA GLU A 86 -0.72 3.57 22.63
C GLU A 86 -0.91 2.57 21.50
N LEU A 87 0.19 2.16 20.86
CA LEU A 87 0.22 1.21 19.76
C LEU A 87 0.82 -0.11 20.25
N PRO A 88 0.01 -1.15 20.51
CA PRO A 88 0.50 -2.43 20.95
C PRO A 88 1.29 -3.11 19.82
N LEU A 89 2.50 -3.58 20.14
CA LEU A 89 3.37 -4.26 19.20
C LEU A 89 2.97 -5.73 18.99
N GLY A 90 3.38 -6.33 17.86
CA GLY A 90 3.04 -7.69 17.49
C GLY A 90 1.59 -7.89 17.06
N LYS A 91 0.86 -6.80 16.79
CA LYS A 91 -0.56 -6.81 16.40
C LYS A 91 -0.79 -6.05 15.11
N LEU A 92 -1.90 -6.34 14.44
CA LEU A 92 -2.45 -5.47 13.41
C LEU A 92 -3.28 -4.37 14.09
N VAL A 93 -2.87 -3.13 13.92
CA VAL A 93 -3.56 -1.95 14.48
C VAL A 93 -4.19 -1.16 13.34
N ALA A 94 -5.46 -0.85 13.44
CA ALA A 94 -6.18 -0.04 12.48
C ALA A 94 -6.47 1.36 13.07
N ILE A 95 -6.14 2.42 12.32
CA ILE A 95 -6.52 3.80 12.62
C ILE A 95 -7.74 4.13 11.76
N THR A 96 -8.88 4.32 12.39
CA THR A 96 -10.16 4.56 11.73
C THR A 96 -10.74 5.93 12.06
N GLY A 97 -11.72 6.37 11.29
CA GLY A 97 -12.42 7.65 11.47
C GLY A 97 -12.94 8.21 10.15
N VAL A 98 -13.79 9.24 10.24
CA VAL A 98 -14.35 9.91 9.06
C VAL A 98 -13.27 10.60 8.22
N SER A 99 -13.59 10.94 6.96
CA SER A 99 -12.67 11.70 6.11
C SER A 99 -12.34 13.06 6.76
N GLY A 100 -11.08 13.48 6.70
CA GLY A 100 -10.64 14.74 7.32
C GLY A 100 -10.38 14.68 8.84
N SER A 101 -10.60 13.53 9.51
CA SER A 101 -10.41 13.40 10.97
C SER A 101 -8.93 13.43 11.44
N GLY A 102 -7.97 13.46 10.51
CA GLY A 102 -6.54 13.53 10.86
C GLY A 102 -5.81 12.18 10.86
N LYS A 103 -6.43 11.07 10.43
CA LYS A 103 -5.80 9.73 10.39
C LYS A 103 -4.45 9.71 9.69
N SER A 104 -4.41 10.23 8.47
CA SER A 104 -3.19 10.27 7.66
C SER A 104 -2.14 11.21 8.27
N SER A 105 -2.57 12.36 8.80
CA SER A 105 -1.68 13.29 9.50
C SER A 105 -1.05 12.65 10.73
N PHE A 106 -1.84 11.91 11.51
CA PHE A 106 -1.32 11.19 12.67
C PHE A 106 -0.32 10.11 12.26
N LEU A 107 -0.67 9.30 11.24
CA LEU A 107 0.18 8.21 10.76
C LEU A 107 1.50 8.73 10.18
N TYR A 108 1.46 9.73 9.30
CA TYR A 108 2.66 10.21 8.60
C TYR A 108 3.47 11.19 9.44
N GLU A 109 2.84 12.22 9.98
CA GLU A 109 3.53 13.36 10.59
C GLU A 109 3.89 13.13 12.06
N VAL A 110 3.17 12.25 12.75
CA VAL A 110 3.46 11.91 14.15
C VAL A 110 4.15 10.56 14.23
N LEU A 111 3.49 9.47 13.88
CA LEU A 111 4.04 8.13 14.08
C LEU A 111 5.24 7.84 13.18
N TYR A 112 5.05 7.90 11.85
CA TYR A 112 6.09 7.49 10.89
C TYR A 112 7.31 8.42 10.95
N LYS A 113 7.12 9.72 11.03
CA LYS A 113 8.20 10.70 11.08
C LYS A 113 9.11 10.52 12.29
N ASN A 114 8.53 10.21 13.46
CA ASN A 114 9.32 9.88 14.64
C ASN A 114 10.08 8.56 14.49
N LEU A 115 9.44 7.52 13.94
CA LEU A 115 10.12 6.24 13.66
C LEU A 115 11.22 6.40 12.61
N GLN A 116 10.98 7.16 11.55
CA GLN A 116 11.97 7.47 10.52
C GLN A 116 13.19 8.15 11.12
N GLY A 117 13.00 9.15 11.98
CA GLY A 117 14.07 9.84 12.68
C GLY A 117 14.92 8.93 13.60
N LYS A 118 14.36 7.79 14.05
CA LYS A 118 15.09 6.82 14.89
C LYS A 118 15.84 5.77 14.07
N PHE A 119 15.29 5.32 12.94
CA PHE A 119 15.83 4.15 12.22
C PHE A 119 16.58 4.48 10.93
N GLU A 120 16.18 5.50 10.20
CA GLU A 120 16.83 5.83 8.93
C GLU A 120 18.07 6.70 9.15
N ARG A 121 19.25 6.21 8.74
CA ARG A 121 20.54 6.92 8.90
C ARG A 121 20.50 8.35 8.37
N LYS A 122 19.84 8.56 7.22
CA LYS A 122 19.72 9.87 6.55
C LYS A 122 18.93 10.88 7.38
N TYR A 123 17.96 10.43 8.17
CA TYR A 123 17.05 11.27 8.94
C TYR A 123 17.26 11.15 10.45
N ARG A 124 18.34 10.46 10.88
CA ARG A 124 18.59 10.16 12.28
C ARG A 124 18.69 11.43 13.12
N THR A 125 17.81 11.55 14.09
CA THR A 125 17.71 12.70 14.97
C THR A 125 17.16 12.29 16.33
N ASN A 126 17.47 13.09 17.35
CA ASN A 126 16.84 13.01 18.66
C ASN A 126 15.59 13.91 18.77
N THR A 127 15.30 14.70 17.75
CA THR A 127 14.12 15.56 17.72
C THR A 127 12.87 14.70 17.72
N ILE A 128 11.90 15.08 18.54
CA ILE A 128 10.56 14.52 18.58
C ILE A 128 9.66 15.43 17.75
N TYR A 129 8.91 14.85 16.83
CA TYR A 129 8.08 15.59 15.88
C TYR A 129 6.61 15.54 16.28
N ASN A 130 5.99 16.73 16.38
CA ASN A 130 4.54 16.88 16.51
C ASN A 130 3.90 16.17 17.71
N CYS A 131 4.66 15.88 18.76
CA CYS A 131 4.17 15.36 20.03
C CYS A 131 5.12 15.73 21.17
N ALA A 132 4.63 15.67 22.41
CA ALA A 132 5.41 16.01 23.59
C ALA A 132 6.41 14.89 23.93
N SER A 133 6.01 13.62 23.79
CA SER A 133 6.91 12.49 23.98
C SER A 133 6.60 11.33 23.04
N PHE A 134 7.66 10.56 22.71
CA PHE A 134 7.61 9.39 21.84
C PHE A 134 8.54 8.31 22.40
N SER A 135 8.00 7.16 22.78
CA SER A 135 8.74 6.05 23.41
C SER A 135 8.27 4.69 22.92
N GLY A 136 8.99 3.62 23.26
CA GLY A 136 8.66 2.24 22.84
C GLY A 136 9.19 1.89 21.43
N HIS A 137 9.94 2.79 20.79
CA HIS A 137 10.58 2.51 19.50
C HIS A 137 11.76 1.55 19.63
N GLU A 138 12.32 1.41 20.81
CA GLU A 138 13.43 0.49 21.15
C GLU A 138 13.07 -0.98 20.94
N TYR A 139 11.80 -1.33 20.93
CA TYR A 139 11.30 -2.67 20.62
C TYR A 139 11.23 -2.95 19.11
N LEU A 140 11.51 -1.97 18.27
CA LEU A 140 11.43 -2.06 16.81
C LEU A 140 12.82 -1.97 16.20
N SER A 141 13.04 -2.63 15.06
CA SER A 141 14.30 -2.58 14.31
C SER A 141 14.24 -1.66 13.09
N ARG A 142 13.06 -1.45 12.54
CA ARG A 142 12.83 -0.60 11.35
C ARG A 142 11.38 -0.21 11.23
N ALA A 143 11.11 0.83 10.45
CA ALA A 143 9.78 1.22 10.00
C ALA A 143 9.73 1.19 8.47
N ILE A 144 8.67 0.64 7.89
CA ILE A 144 8.43 0.62 6.45
C ILE A 144 7.11 1.33 6.21
N LEU A 145 7.14 2.38 5.41
CA LEU A 145 5.96 3.09 4.96
C LEU A 145 5.51 2.50 3.62
N ILE A 146 4.25 2.09 3.55
CA ILE A 146 3.59 1.73 2.30
C ILE A 146 2.45 2.71 2.11
N ASP A 147 2.50 3.47 1.03
CA ASP A 147 1.49 4.46 0.68
C ASP A 147 0.82 4.13 -0.66
N GLN A 148 -0.15 4.95 -1.05
CA GLN A 148 -0.86 4.82 -2.32
C GLN A 148 -0.24 5.68 -3.44
N SER A 149 0.96 6.21 -3.24
CA SER A 149 1.64 6.99 -4.26
C SER A 149 1.92 6.14 -5.48
N PRO A 150 1.62 6.63 -6.69
CA PRO A 150 1.93 5.89 -7.91
C PRO A 150 3.43 5.67 -8.03
N ILE A 151 3.81 4.47 -8.44
CA ILE A 151 5.21 4.13 -8.72
C ILE A 151 5.64 4.93 -9.95
N GLY A 152 6.57 5.85 -9.72
CA GLY A 152 7.11 6.71 -10.78
C GLY A 152 6.23 7.91 -11.11
N ARG A 153 6.74 9.10 -10.81
CA ARG A 153 6.08 10.37 -11.12
C ARG A 153 6.31 10.86 -12.54
N THR A 154 7.11 10.15 -13.32
CA THR A 154 7.48 10.55 -14.68
C THR A 154 7.18 9.44 -15.67
N PRO A 155 6.83 9.76 -16.94
CA PRO A 155 6.66 8.77 -18.01
C PRO A 155 7.89 7.89 -18.25
N ARG A 156 9.05 8.31 -17.76
CA ARG A 156 10.34 7.61 -17.86
C ARG A 156 10.64 6.66 -16.71
N SER A 157 9.75 6.60 -15.70
CA SER A 157 9.92 5.71 -14.54
C SER A 157 9.08 4.46 -14.74
N ASN A 158 9.74 3.32 -14.88
CA ASN A 158 9.11 2.01 -14.93
C ASN A 158 9.48 1.20 -13.68
N LEU A 159 8.81 0.07 -13.50
CA LEU A 159 8.99 -0.81 -12.36
C LEU A 159 10.45 -1.28 -12.20
N ALA A 160 11.12 -1.65 -13.29
CA ALA A 160 12.50 -2.12 -13.27
C ALA A 160 13.50 -1.03 -12.82
N THR A 161 13.24 0.23 -13.19
CA THR A 161 14.03 1.38 -12.71
C THR A 161 13.76 1.67 -11.24
N TYR A 162 12.51 1.61 -10.82
CA TYR A 162 12.10 1.86 -9.44
C TYR A 162 12.70 0.86 -8.46
N THR A 163 12.69 -0.43 -8.81
CA THR A 163 13.27 -1.51 -7.99
C THR A 163 14.80 -1.57 -8.04
N GLY A 164 15.44 -0.81 -8.93
CA GLY A 164 16.88 -0.86 -9.15
C GLY A 164 17.35 -2.01 -10.06
N ALA A 165 16.47 -2.94 -10.44
CA ALA A 165 16.80 -4.09 -11.30
C ALA A 165 17.43 -3.67 -12.63
N PHE A 166 16.98 -2.57 -13.21
CA PHE A 166 17.51 -2.06 -14.48
C PHE A 166 18.97 -1.61 -14.38
N THR A 167 19.47 -1.28 -13.19
CA THR A 167 20.89 -0.95 -12.98
C THR A 167 21.78 -2.16 -13.29
N HIS A 168 21.46 -3.31 -12.74
CA HIS A 168 22.19 -4.56 -12.99
C HIS A 168 22.12 -4.99 -14.46
N ILE A 169 20.97 -4.80 -15.10
CA ILE A 169 20.79 -5.08 -16.54
C ILE A 169 21.71 -4.20 -17.37
N ARG A 170 21.80 -2.90 -17.09
CA ARG A 170 22.69 -1.98 -17.80
C ARG A 170 24.17 -2.33 -17.62
N ASP A 171 24.56 -2.72 -16.41
CA ASP A 171 25.92 -3.15 -16.12
C ASP A 171 26.27 -4.41 -16.93
N LEU A 172 25.35 -5.37 -17.02
CA LEU A 172 25.52 -6.58 -17.82
C LEU A 172 25.71 -6.24 -19.30
N PHE A 173 24.88 -5.37 -19.89
CA PHE A 173 25.01 -4.95 -21.28
C PHE A 173 26.30 -4.18 -21.53
N ALA A 174 26.72 -3.32 -20.64
CA ALA A 174 27.99 -2.58 -20.77
C ALA A 174 29.23 -3.50 -20.67
N ALA A 175 29.09 -4.66 -20.04
CA ALA A 175 30.14 -5.66 -19.92
C ALA A 175 30.28 -6.58 -21.14
N THR A 176 29.36 -6.53 -22.11
CA THR A 176 29.43 -7.34 -23.32
C THR A 176 30.66 -6.95 -24.19
N GLU A 177 31.19 -7.91 -24.96
CA GLU A 177 32.33 -7.71 -25.80
C GLU A 177 32.08 -6.58 -26.83
N GLU A 178 30.93 -6.59 -27.48
CA GLU A 178 30.52 -5.58 -28.43
C GLU A 178 30.46 -4.16 -27.82
N ALA A 179 29.92 -4.03 -26.60
CA ALA A 179 29.90 -2.74 -25.93
C ALA A 179 31.28 -2.23 -25.59
N ARG A 180 32.20 -3.11 -25.19
CA ARG A 180 33.61 -2.78 -24.91
C ARG A 180 34.34 -2.34 -26.17
N LEU A 181 34.19 -3.08 -27.27
CA LEU A 181 34.81 -2.74 -28.56
C LEU A 181 34.34 -1.39 -29.09
N ARG A 182 33.07 -1.03 -28.85
CA ARG A 182 32.50 0.27 -29.25
C ARG A 182 32.71 1.38 -28.21
N GLY A 183 33.34 1.11 -27.07
CA GLY A 183 33.53 2.05 -25.98
C GLY A 183 32.25 2.49 -25.29
N TRP A 184 31.17 1.69 -25.36
CA TRP A 184 29.90 2.01 -24.75
C TRP A 184 29.92 1.77 -23.25
N LYS A 185 29.51 2.78 -22.50
CA LYS A 185 29.40 2.74 -21.05
C LYS A 185 27.96 2.52 -20.63
N VAL A 186 27.71 2.26 -19.34
CA VAL A 186 26.40 1.98 -18.71
C VAL A 186 25.32 3.00 -19.12
N ASN A 187 25.69 4.27 -19.27
CA ASN A 187 24.78 5.34 -19.69
C ASN A 187 24.18 5.12 -21.08
N ARG A 188 24.87 4.41 -21.98
CA ARG A 188 24.38 4.10 -23.33
C ARG A 188 23.14 3.20 -23.30
N PHE A 189 22.98 2.43 -22.26
CA PHE A 189 21.87 1.51 -22.04
C PHE A 189 20.77 2.09 -21.14
N SER A 190 20.76 3.42 -20.93
CA SER A 190 19.76 4.11 -20.13
C SER A 190 18.81 4.91 -21.01
N PHE A 191 17.53 4.53 -21.03
CA PHE A 191 16.51 5.29 -21.75
C PHE A 191 16.16 6.65 -21.11
N ASN A 192 16.71 6.95 -19.92
CA ASN A 192 16.53 8.21 -19.21
C ASN A 192 17.58 9.27 -19.57
N VAL A 193 18.63 8.88 -20.27
CA VAL A 193 19.76 9.74 -20.63
C VAL A 193 19.80 9.95 -22.15
N LYS A 194 20.15 11.16 -22.58
CA LYS A 194 20.35 11.47 -24.01
C LYS A 194 21.41 10.53 -24.62
N GLY A 195 21.10 9.99 -25.81
CA GLY A 195 21.95 8.99 -26.50
C GLY A 195 21.79 7.55 -25.99
N GLY A 196 20.99 7.29 -24.97
CA GLY A 196 20.66 5.94 -24.47
C GLY A 196 19.36 5.37 -25.02
N ARG A 197 18.62 6.13 -25.82
CA ARG A 197 17.37 5.74 -26.47
C ARG A 197 17.35 6.23 -27.91
N CYS A 198 16.43 5.68 -28.72
CA CYS A 198 16.11 6.27 -30.02
C CYS A 198 15.52 7.67 -29.82
N GLU A 199 16.00 8.65 -30.55
CA GLU A 199 15.55 10.05 -30.47
C GLU A 199 14.69 10.43 -31.67
N ALA A 200 14.35 9.44 -32.53
CA ALA A 200 13.45 9.62 -33.67
C ALA A 200 12.00 9.70 -33.22
#